data_6094cf53ef271b862fac56ac01c39eaf
#
_entry.id   6094cf53ef271b862fac56ac01c39eaf
#
_cell.length_a   1.000
_cell.length_b   1.000
_cell.length_c   1.000
_cell.angle_alpha   90.00
_cell.angle_beta   90.00
_cell.angle_gamma   90.00
#
_symmetry.space_group_name_H-M   'P 1'
#
loop_
_entity.id
_entity.type
_entity.pdbx_description
1 polymer ?
#
loop_
_entity_poly.entity_id
_entity_poly.type
_entity_poly.pdbx_seq_one_letter_code
_entity_poly.pdbx_strand_id
1 'polypeptide(L)'
;MQTFTRFLPVNMAVGAPIITLEQKNAHLRQILRDMKSVIIGFSGGADSALLTKVAHEELGENAVAVIALSESYPKREMRDALALADAIGVPVLTVDARELENESYAANPTNRCYFCKAELFTHLARVAQEQGIPWIAYGANHDDLGDYRPGQQAAQEWGARAPLLEAGLTKAEIRHLSKSLGLPTWDKPALACLSSRFPYGTRITAELLERLDAAEDYLRFDLGF
;
A
#
# COMPACT_ATOMS: atom_id res chain seq x y z
N MET A 1 7.58 -71.33 -2.02
CA MET A 1 6.59 -70.44 -2.64
C MET A 1 6.78 -69.07 -2.02
N GLN A 2 7.54 -68.20 -2.69
CA GLN A 2 7.76 -66.81 -2.27
C GLN A 2 6.80 -65.91 -3.04
N THR A 3 5.89 -65.26 -2.33
CA THR A 3 4.94 -64.31 -2.87
C THR A 3 5.61 -62.92 -3.02
N PHE A 4 5.84 -62.50 -4.25
CA PHE A 4 6.30 -61.14 -4.58
C PHE A 4 5.15 -60.13 -4.38
N THR A 5 5.26 -59.26 -3.38
CA THR A 5 4.38 -58.13 -3.19
C THR A 5 4.74 -57.06 -4.25
N ARG A 6 3.82 -56.79 -5.19
CA ARG A 6 3.92 -55.71 -6.16
C ARG A 6 3.83 -54.36 -5.43
N PHE A 7 4.92 -53.58 -5.48
CA PHE A 7 4.88 -52.16 -5.15
C PHE A 7 4.08 -51.44 -6.23
N LEU A 8 2.96 -50.83 -5.84
CA LEU A 8 2.25 -49.84 -6.67
C LEU A 8 3.07 -48.52 -6.73
N PRO A 9 3.18 -47.87 -7.89
CA PRO A 9 3.89 -46.60 -7.96
C PRO A 9 3.15 -45.53 -7.14
N VAL A 10 3.92 -44.83 -6.30
CA VAL A 10 3.47 -43.63 -5.57
C VAL A 10 3.03 -42.59 -6.58
N ASN A 11 1.75 -42.25 -6.53
CA ASN A 11 1.15 -41.19 -7.33
C ASN A 11 1.88 -39.89 -7.01
N MET A 12 2.68 -39.34 -7.96
CA MET A 12 3.30 -38.03 -7.82
C MET A 12 2.21 -37.00 -7.62
N ALA A 13 2.28 -36.26 -6.52
CA ALA A 13 1.39 -35.18 -6.19
C ALA A 13 1.27 -34.25 -7.39
N VAL A 14 0.06 -34.13 -7.93
CA VAL A 14 -0.28 -33.09 -8.90
C VAL A 14 0.01 -31.77 -8.21
N GLY A 15 0.96 -31.01 -8.75
CA GLY A 15 1.33 -29.70 -8.21
C GLY A 15 0.08 -28.84 -8.05
N ALA A 16 0.04 -28.02 -7.00
CA ALA A 16 -1.04 -27.08 -6.81
C ALA A 16 -1.29 -26.30 -8.11
N PRO A 17 -2.55 -26.06 -8.52
CA PRO A 17 -2.85 -25.38 -9.77
C PRO A 17 -2.15 -24.02 -9.81
N ILE A 18 -1.42 -23.75 -10.88
CA ILE A 18 -0.80 -22.42 -11.10
C ILE A 18 -1.95 -21.46 -11.35
N ILE A 19 -2.16 -20.54 -10.41
CA ILE A 19 -3.17 -19.48 -10.52
C ILE A 19 -2.64 -18.43 -11.51
N THR A 20 -3.34 -18.21 -12.62
CA THR A 20 -2.93 -17.23 -13.65
C THR A 20 -3.15 -15.79 -13.17
N LEU A 21 -2.48 -14.83 -13.84
CA LEU A 21 -2.65 -13.41 -13.54
C LEU A 21 -4.10 -12.95 -13.72
N GLU A 22 -4.78 -13.45 -14.76
CA GLU A 22 -6.19 -13.17 -15.02
C GLU A 22 -7.08 -13.67 -13.88
N GLN A 23 -6.79 -14.86 -13.35
CA GLN A 23 -7.52 -15.41 -12.19
C GLN A 23 -7.28 -14.58 -10.93
N LYS A 24 -6.04 -14.15 -10.67
CA LYS A 24 -5.73 -13.26 -9.54
C LYS A 24 -6.41 -11.90 -9.68
N ASN A 25 -6.41 -11.30 -10.88
CA ASN A 25 -7.11 -10.05 -11.14
C ASN A 25 -8.64 -10.21 -10.97
N ALA A 26 -9.21 -11.30 -11.45
CA ALA A 26 -10.63 -11.60 -11.24
C ALA A 26 -10.95 -11.77 -9.74
N HIS A 27 -10.07 -12.40 -8.97
CA HIS A 27 -10.21 -12.55 -7.53
C HIS A 27 -10.12 -11.20 -6.81
N LEU A 28 -9.16 -10.33 -7.16
CA LEU A 28 -9.06 -8.96 -6.63
C LEU A 28 -10.39 -8.19 -6.85
N ARG A 29 -10.92 -8.24 -8.07
CA ARG A 29 -12.19 -7.58 -8.41
C ARG A 29 -13.35 -8.15 -7.60
N GLN A 30 -13.39 -9.47 -7.41
CA GLN A 30 -14.43 -10.10 -6.58
C GLN A 30 -14.34 -9.68 -5.11
N ILE A 31 -13.14 -9.64 -4.53
CA ILE A 31 -12.92 -9.15 -3.16
C ILE A 31 -13.48 -7.72 -3.00
N LEU A 32 -13.22 -6.84 -3.97
CA LEU A 32 -13.72 -5.47 -3.94
C LEU A 32 -15.24 -5.40 -4.09
N ARG A 33 -15.84 -6.14 -5.03
CA ARG A 33 -17.31 -6.21 -5.17
C ARG A 33 -18.00 -6.67 -3.87
N ASP A 34 -17.41 -7.64 -3.18
CA ASP A 34 -17.95 -8.17 -1.92
C ASP A 34 -17.89 -7.14 -0.79
N MET A 35 -16.93 -6.21 -0.84
CA MET A 35 -16.85 -5.09 0.10
C MET A 35 -17.98 -4.08 -0.08
N LYS A 36 -18.51 -3.88 -1.30
CA LYS A 36 -19.54 -2.91 -1.68
C LYS A 36 -19.15 -1.44 -1.53
N SER A 37 -18.37 -1.10 -0.51
CA SER A 37 -17.79 0.22 -0.28
C SER A 37 -16.49 0.10 0.51
N VAL A 38 -15.51 0.98 0.27
CA VAL A 38 -14.17 0.87 0.88
C VAL A 38 -13.48 2.22 1.00
N ILE A 39 -12.83 2.45 2.15
CA ILE A 39 -11.85 3.51 2.34
C ILE A 39 -10.48 2.95 2.02
N ILE A 40 -9.72 3.62 1.15
CA ILE A 40 -8.40 3.16 0.71
C ILE A 40 -7.33 4.15 1.15
N GLY A 41 -6.36 3.69 1.95
CA GLY A 41 -5.15 4.46 2.24
C GLY A 41 -4.32 4.60 0.96
N PHE A 42 -4.30 5.80 0.39
CA PHE A 42 -3.71 6.08 -0.91
C PHE A 42 -2.41 6.87 -0.79
N SER A 43 -1.30 6.29 -1.24
CA SER A 43 0.03 6.91 -1.21
C SER A 43 0.56 7.30 -2.59
N GLY A 44 -0.22 7.13 -3.67
CA GLY A 44 0.29 7.38 -5.03
C GLY A 44 1.44 6.46 -5.48
N GLY A 45 1.76 5.43 -4.71
CA GLY A 45 2.67 4.35 -5.12
C GLY A 45 1.97 3.31 -5.99
N ALA A 46 2.73 2.46 -6.69
CA ALA A 46 2.19 1.49 -7.65
C ALA A 46 1.10 0.58 -7.06
N ASP A 47 1.28 0.10 -5.82
CA ASP A 47 0.33 -0.83 -5.19
C ASP A 47 -1.00 -0.12 -4.85
N SER A 48 -0.92 1.03 -4.16
CA SER A 48 -2.11 1.79 -3.80
C SER A 48 -2.83 2.34 -5.05
N ALA A 49 -2.08 2.69 -6.10
CA ALA A 49 -2.66 3.16 -7.37
C ALA A 49 -3.45 2.05 -8.08
N LEU A 50 -2.89 0.84 -8.19
CA LEU A 50 -3.62 -0.29 -8.77
C LEU A 50 -4.88 -0.62 -7.94
N LEU A 51 -4.73 -0.73 -6.62
CA LEU A 51 -5.84 -1.02 -5.72
C LEU A 51 -6.97 0.00 -5.89
N THR A 52 -6.64 1.29 -5.86
CA THR A 52 -7.60 2.38 -5.99
C THR A 52 -8.27 2.40 -7.36
N LYS A 53 -7.51 2.20 -8.44
CA LYS A 53 -8.04 2.13 -9.81
C LYS A 53 -9.05 1.00 -9.97
N VAL A 54 -8.69 -0.21 -9.52
CA VAL A 54 -9.59 -1.37 -9.63
C VAL A 54 -10.80 -1.22 -8.70
N ALA A 55 -10.61 -0.68 -7.50
CA ALA A 55 -11.73 -0.41 -6.58
C ALA A 55 -12.72 0.61 -7.18
N HIS A 56 -12.23 1.68 -7.79
CA HIS A 56 -13.10 2.67 -8.44
C HIS A 56 -13.83 2.07 -9.67
N GLU A 57 -13.17 1.23 -10.47
CA GLU A 57 -13.83 0.52 -11.58
C GLU A 57 -14.97 -0.40 -11.12
N GLU A 58 -14.83 -1.06 -9.96
CA GLU A 58 -15.81 -2.01 -9.45
C GLU A 58 -16.92 -1.36 -8.60
N LEU A 59 -16.61 -0.27 -7.90
CA LEU A 59 -17.48 0.31 -6.87
C LEU A 59 -17.91 1.75 -7.16
N GLY A 60 -17.31 2.41 -8.16
CA GLY A 60 -17.58 3.82 -8.47
C GLY A 60 -17.33 4.72 -7.25
N GLU A 61 -18.29 5.56 -6.91
CA GLU A 61 -18.26 6.52 -5.81
C GLU A 61 -18.18 5.86 -4.41
N ASN A 62 -18.43 4.55 -4.31
CA ASN A 62 -18.30 3.81 -3.07
C ASN A 62 -16.84 3.39 -2.75
N ALA A 63 -15.89 3.66 -3.64
CA ALA A 63 -14.46 3.59 -3.36
C ALA A 63 -13.95 5.00 -3.08
N VAL A 64 -13.44 5.25 -1.87
CA VAL A 64 -12.93 6.55 -1.45
C VAL A 64 -11.46 6.45 -1.11
N ALA A 65 -10.62 7.23 -1.81
CA ALA A 65 -9.21 7.34 -1.51
C ALA A 65 -8.96 8.35 -0.38
N VAL A 66 -8.11 8.00 0.57
CA VAL A 66 -7.70 8.91 1.65
C VAL A 66 -6.20 9.12 1.59
N ILE A 67 -5.78 10.37 1.46
CA ILE A 67 -4.38 10.79 1.44
C ILE A 67 -4.06 11.46 2.78
N ALA A 68 -3.08 10.91 3.49
CA ALA A 68 -2.55 11.55 4.70
C ALA A 68 -1.53 12.63 4.31
N LEU A 69 -1.82 13.85 4.69
CA LEU A 69 -0.91 14.99 4.57
C LEU A 69 0.05 14.93 5.75
N SER A 70 1.34 14.75 5.50
CA SER A 70 2.37 14.54 6.50
C SER A 70 3.66 15.24 6.08
N GLU A 71 4.39 15.81 7.03
CA GLU A 71 5.71 16.39 6.81
C GLU A 71 6.75 15.32 6.41
N SER A 72 6.52 14.06 6.76
CA SER A 72 7.40 12.95 6.39
C SER A 72 7.22 12.49 4.94
N TYR A 73 6.18 12.98 4.24
CA TYR A 73 5.90 12.65 2.86
C TYR A 73 6.35 13.78 1.94
N PRO A 74 7.22 13.53 0.93
CA PRO A 74 7.71 14.59 0.06
C PRO A 74 6.57 15.37 -0.58
N LYS A 75 6.64 16.71 -0.56
CA LYS A 75 5.58 17.59 -1.10
C LYS A 75 5.26 17.28 -2.57
N ARG A 76 6.27 16.89 -3.34
CA ARG A 76 6.10 16.47 -4.73
C ARG A 76 5.25 15.21 -4.84
N GLU A 77 5.59 14.18 -4.08
CA GLU A 77 4.87 12.90 -4.09
C GLU A 77 3.41 13.08 -3.70
N MET A 78 3.14 13.99 -2.79
CA MET A 78 1.78 14.36 -2.38
C MET A 78 0.99 14.99 -3.54
N ARG A 79 1.60 15.94 -4.27
CA ARG A 79 0.98 16.55 -5.46
C ARG A 79 0.72 15.50 -6.55
N ASP A 80 1.68 14.62 -6.80
CA ASP A 80 1.55 13.56 -7.79
C ASP A 80 0.45 12.56 -7.39
N ALA A 81 0.31 12.24 -6.10
CA ALA A 81 -0.76 11.38 -5.59
C ALA A 81 -2.15 12.01 -5.80
N LEU A 82 -2.31 13.30 -5.49
CA LEU A 82 -3.56 14.03 -5.73
C LEU A 82 -3.91 14.08 -7.22
N ALA A 83 -2.94 14.41 -8.08
CA ALA A 83 -3.14 14.43 -9.54
C ALA A 83 -3.50 13.04 -10.09
N LEU A 84 -2.88 11.98 -9.56
CA LEU A 84 -3.20 10.61 -9.96
C LEU A 84 -4.62 10.20 -9.53
N ALA A 85 -5.04 10.56 -8.33
CA ALA A 85 -6.38 10.26 -7.85
C ALA A 85 -7.46 10.98 -8.70
N ASP A 86 -7.21 12.24 -9.07
CA ASP A 86 -8.04 13.00 -10.01
C ASP A 86 -8.11 12.32 -11.39
N ALA A 87 -6.96 11.90 -11.92
CA ALA A 87 -6.89 11.18 -13.20
C ALA A 87 -7.60 9.81 -13.17
N ILE A 88 -7.63 9.13 -12.03
CA ILE A 88 -8.41 7.90 -11.81
C ILE A 88 -9.92 8.21 -11.77
N GLY A 89 -10.27 9.40 -11.31
CA GLY A 89 -11.67 9.84 -11.10
C GLY A 89 -12.26 9.37 -9.76
N VAL A 90 -11.42 8.92 -8.81
CA VAL A 90 -11.88 8.41 -7.52
C VAL A 90 -12.16 9.56 -6.54
N PRO A 91 -13.25 9.49 -5.73
CA PRO A 91 -13.46 10.42 -4.63
C PRO A 91 -12.24 10.45 -3.68
N VAL A 92 -11.76 11.64 -3.35
CA VAL A 92 -10.58 11.84 -2.50
C VAL A 92 -10.92 12.64 -1.26
N LEU A 93 -10.45 12.16 -0.11
CA LEU A 93 -10.41 12.91 1.13
C LEU A 93 -8.96 13.05 1.58
N THR A 94 -8.65 14.18 2.21
CA THR A 94 -7.35 14.40 2.83
C THR A 94 -7.49 14.46 4.34
N VAL A 95 -6.49 13.96 5.05
CA VAL A 95 -6.40 14.03 6.52
C VAL A 95 -5.03 14.54 6.92
N ASP A 96 -4.97 15.40 7.92
CA ASP A 96 -3.69 15.86 8.47
C ASP A 96 -3.15 14.78 9.40
N ALA A 97 -2.05 14.15 8.99
CA ALA A 97 -1.32 13.23 9.84
C ALA A 97 -0.31 14.02 10.69
N ARG A 98 -0.36 13.83 12.00
CA ARG A 98 0.47 14.56 12.97
C ARG A 98 1.43 13.64 13.68
N GLU A 99 2.05 12.73 12.94
CA GLU A 99 2.95 11.74 13.51
C GLU A 99 4.13 12.36 14.26
N LEU A 100 4.55 13.58 13.93
CA LEU A 100 5.60 14.30 14.67
C LEU A 100 5.18 14.74 16.08
N GLU A 101 3.88 14.87 16.34
CA GLU A 101 3.36 15.14 17.69
C GLU A 101 3.44 13.88 18.59
N ASN A 102 3.60 12.69 17.97
CA ASN A 102 3.82 11.45 18.69
C ASN A 102 5.31 11.25 19.02
N GLU A 103 5.67 11.37 20.30
CA GLU A 103 7.06 11.22 20.75
C GLU A 103 7.67 9.86 20.37
N SER A 104 6.86 8.80 20.35
CA SER A 104 7.31 7.47 19.94
C SER A 104 7.70 7.41 18.45
N TYR A 105 7.10 8.24 17.62
CA TYR A 105 7.50 8.41 16.22
C TYR A 105 8.70 9.34 16.09
N ALA A 106 8.64 10.51 16.73
CA ALA A 106 9.66 11.56 16.61
C ALA A 106 11.04 11.11 17.12
N ALA A 107 11.09 10.21 18.10
CA ALA A 107 12.32 9.60 18.59
C ALA A 107 13.00 8.68 17.56
N ASN A 108 12.36 8.37 16.45
CA ASN A 108 12.88 7.58 15.33
C ASN A 108 13.41 6.18 15.73
N PRO A 109 12.62 5.35 16.42
CA PRO A 109 13.00 3.99 16.73
C PRO A 109 12.97 3.08 15.49
N THR A 110 13.52 1.86 15.61
CA THR A 110 13.53 0.88 14.52
C THR A 110 12.12 0.45 14.06
N ASN A 111 11.11 0.55 14.93
CA ASN A 111 9.71 0.29 14.64
C ASN A 111 8.90 1.56 14.33
N ARG A 112 9.54 2.69 13.98
CA ARG A 112 8.88 3.97 13.65
C ARG A 112 7.70 3.80 12.69
N CYS A 113 7.83 2.89 11.69
CA CYS A 113 6.77 2.64 10.71
C CYS A 113 5.47 2.12 11.32
N TYR A 114 5.52 1.47 12.49
CA TYR A 114 4.33 1.08 13.24
C TYR A 114 3.54 2.31 13.69
N PHE A 115 4.20 3.28 14.32
CA PHE A 115 3.55 4.51 14.81
C PHE A 115 2.95 5.35 13.68
N CYS A 116 3.68 5.50 12.57
CA CYS A 116 3.18 6.17 11.37
C CYS A 116 1.92 5.48 10.82
N LYS A 117 1.92 4.16 10.73
CA LYS A 117 0.75 3.41 10.24
C LYS A 117 -0.40 3.39 11.21
N ALA A 118 -0.15 3.31 12.51
CA ALA A 118 -1.18 3.41 13.55
C ALA A 118 -1.90 4.76 13.46
N GLU A 119 -1.17 5.86 13.29
CA GLU A 119 -1.73 7.20 13.06
C GLU A 119 -2.59 7.23 11.80
N LEU A 120 -2.07 6.74 10.67
CA LEU A 120 -2.82 6.65 9.42
C LEU A 120 -4.14 5.88 9.62
N PHE A 121 -4.09 4.68 10.21
CA PHE A 121 -5.29 3.85 10.38
C PHE A 121 -6.29 4.47 11.36
N THR A 122 -5.83 5.24 12.37
CA THR A 122 -6.71 6.04 13.22
C THR A 122 -7.54 7.02 12.39
N HIS A 123 -6.91 7.73 11.47
CA HIS A 123 -7.61 8.66 10.57
C HIS A 123 -8.53 7.92 9.59
N LEU A 124 -8.08 6.82 9.00
CA LEU A 124 -8.90 6.03 8.07
C LEU A 124 -10.15 5.47 8.77
N ALA A 125 -10.03 5.00 10.02
CA ALA A 125 -11.15 4.48 10.80
C ALA A 125 -12.17 5.58 11.13
N ARG A 126 -11.70 6.79 11.46
CA ARG A 126 -12.58 7.95 11.67
C ARG A 126 -13.34 8.29 10.40
N VAL A 127 -12.64 8.41 9.25
CA VAL A 127 -13.28 8.70 7.96
C VAL A 127 -14.27 7.60 7.60
N ALA A 128 -13.91 6.33 7.78
CA ALA A 128 -14.79 5.19 7.52
C ALA A 128 -16.09 5.28 8.35
N GLN A 129 -15.99 5.61 9.62
CA GLN A 129 -17.14 5.82 10.50
C GLN A 129 -18.00 7.01 10.05
N GLU A 130 -17.40 8.16 9.75
CA GLU A 130 -18.10 9.38 9.29
C GLU A 130 -18.83 9.16 7.96
N GLN A 131 -18.26 8.36 7.05
CA GLN A 131 -18.84 8.04 5.74
C GLN A 131 -19.78 6.83 5.78
N GLY A 132 -19.87 6.10 6.88
CA GLY A 132 -20.64 4.86 6.99
C GLY A 132 -20.10 3.72 6.12
N ILE A 133 -18.80 3.73 5.83
CA ILE A 133 -18.12 2.72 5.01
C ILE A 133 -17.46 1.67 5.92
N PRO A 134 -17.83 0.39 5.82
CA PRO A 134 -17.40 -0.62 6.79
C PRO A 134 -15.97 -1.14 6.58
N TRP A 135 -15.36 -0.92 5.42
CA TRP A 135 -14.07 -1.51 5.09
C TRP A 135 -12.98 -0.48 4.89
N ILE A 136 -11.81 -0.80 5.43
CA ILE A 136 -10.56 -0.08 5.20
C ILE A 136 -9.62 -1.00 4.44
N ALA A 137 -8.97 -0.51 3.38
CA ALA A 137 -8.01 -1.25 2.60
C ALA A 137 -6.71 -0.46 2.39
N TYR A 138 -5.62 -1.19 2.15
CA TYR A 138 -4.31 -0.60 1.86
C TYR A 138 -3.52 -1.46 0.86
N GLY A 139 -2.54 -0.83 0.21
CA GLY A 139 -1.74 -1.45 -0.84
C GLY A 139 -0.58 -2.27 -0.28
N ALA A 140 -0.84 -3.48 0.26
CA ALA A 140 0.17 -4.49 0.50
C ALA A 140 0.04 -5.59 -0.56
N ASN A 141 1.15 -6.23 -0.91
CA ASN A 141 1.24 -7.24 -1.95
C ASN A 141 1.90 -8.54 -1.45
N HIS A 142 1.96 -9.57 -2.30
CA HIS A 142 2.46 -10.89 -1.91
C HIS A 142 3.95 -10.89 -1.52
N ASP A 143 4.76 -10.01 -2.12
CA ASP A 143 6.20 -9.95 -1.84
C ASP A 143 6.50 -9.30 -0.48
N ASP A 144 5.48 -8.66 0.14
CA ASP A 144 5.58 -8.12 1.50
C ASP A 144 5.50 -9.22 2.58
N LEU A 145 5.12 -10.46 2.21
CA LEU A 145 5.13 -11.60 3.10
C LEU A 145 6.58 -12.03 3.40
N GLY A 146 6.91 -12.12 4.68
CA GLY A 146 8.26 -12.54 5.10
C GLY A 146 9.26 -11.40 5.28
N ASP A 147 8.88 -10.16 4.97
CA ASP A 147 9.68 -8.97 5.30
C ASP A 147 9.30 -8.40 6.67
N TYR A 148 10.28 -7.85 7.38
CA TYR A 148 10.01 -7.15 8.65
C TYR A 148 9.35 -5.80 8.38
N ARG A 149 8.02 -5.78 8.47
CA ARG A 149 7.22 -4.57 8.24
C ARG A 149 6.35 -4.21 9.44
N PRO A 150 6.87 -3.45 10.40
CA PRO A 150 6.11 -3.05 11.59
C PRO A 150 4.76 -2.40 11.28
N GLY A 151 4.64 -1.73 10.12
CA GLY A 151 3.38 -1.14 9.69
C GLY A 151 2.27 -2.15 9.35
N GLN A 152 2.59 -3.41 9.04
CA GLN A 152 1.59 -4.47 8.83
C GLN A 152 0.92 -4.89 10.13
N GLN A 153 1.66 -4.86 11.24
CA GLN A 153 1.08 -5.11 12.55
C GLN A 153 -0.01 -4.09 12.86
N ALA A 154 0.24 -2.80 12.63
CA ALA A 154 -0.78 -1.76 12.80
C ALA A 154 -1.99 -2.04 11.91
N ALA A 155 -1.82 -2.41 10.63
CA ALA A 155 -2.94 -2.74 9.74
C ALA A 155 -3.81 -3.88 10.28
N GLN A 156 -3.20 -4.92 10.84
CA GLN A 156 -3.91 -6.06 11.44
C GLN A 156 -4.70 -5.64 12.69
N GLU A 157 -4.10 -4.85 13.56
CA GLU A 157 -4.74 -4.35 14.80
C GLU A 157 -5.99 -3.49 14.48
N TRP A 158 -5.97 -2.77 13.37
CA TRP A 158 -7.10 -1.96 12.89
C TRP A 158 -8.08 -2.72 11.98
N GLY A 159 -7.85 -4.01 11.73
CA GLY A 159 -8.69 -4.82 10.85
C GLY A 159 -8.69 -4.37 9.38
N ALA A 160 -7.64 -3.65 8.96
CA ALA A 160 -7.52 -3.21 7.57
C ALA A 160 -7.21 -4.38 6.64
N ARG A 161 -7.88 -4.42 5.49
CA ARG A 161 -7.71 -5.46 4.49
C ARG A 161 -6.63 -5.11 3.46
N ALA A 162 -6.04 -6.12 2.88
CA ALA A 162 -5.02 -6.00 1.85
C ALA A 162 -5.43 -6.77 0.57
N PRO A 163 -6.37 -6.27 -0.25
CA PRO A 163 -6.96 -7.01 -1.36
C PRO A 163 -5.96 -7.52 -2.39
N LEU A 164 -4.86 -6.79 -2.65
CA LEU A 164 -3.80 -7.25 -3.55
C LEU A 164 -3.07 -8.46 -2.99
N LEU A 165 -2.77 -8.46 -1.69
CA LEU A 165 -2.17 -9.58 -0.98
C LEU A 165 -3.13 -10.78 -0.94
N GLU A 166 -4.40 -10.54 -0.61
CA GLU A 166 -5.45 -11.58 -0.57
C GLU A 166 -5.65 -12.25 -1.93
N ALA A 167 -5.52 -11.49 -3.01
CA ALA A 167 -5.54 -12.02 -4.38
C ALA A 167 -4.22 -12.70 -4.79
N GLY A 168 -3.19 -12.69 -3.95
CA GLY A 168 -1.90 -13.30 -4.22
C GLY A 168 -1.08 -12.57 -5.29
N LEU A 169 -1.29 -11.26 -5.48
CA LEU A 169 -0.58 -10.46 -6.48
C LEU A 169 0.82 -10.09 -6.00
N THR A 170 1.81 -10.44 -6.82
CA THR A 170 3.21 -10.02 -6.65
C THR A 170 3.44 -8.61 -7.18
N LYS A 171 4.56 -7.98 -6.81
CA LYS A 171 4.94 -6.66 -7.31
C LYS A 171 5.08 -6.60 -8.82
N ALA A 172 5.62 -7.66 -9.44
CA ALA A 172 5.75 -7.77 -10.89
C ALA A 172 4.37 -7.82 -11.58
N GLU A 173 3.44 -8.60 -11.03
CA GLU A 173 2.07 -8.71 -11.53
C GLU A 173 1.29 -7.40 -11.37
N ILE A 174 1.46 -6.70 -10.23
CA ILE A 174 0.88 -5.38 -10.00
C ILE A 174 1.36 -4.37 -11.04
N ARG A 175 2.66 -4.32 -11.33
CA ARG A 175 3.23 -3.46 -12.37
C ARG A 175 2.67 -3.79 -13.76
N HIS A 176 2.55 -5.08 -14.08
CA HIS A 176 1.97 -5.52 -15.34
C HIS A 176 0.51 -5.07 -15.50
N LEU A 177 -0.33 -5.29 -14.48
CA LEU A 177 -1.72 -4.83 -14.47
C LEU A 177 -1.83 -3.31 -14.52
N SER A 178 -1.01 -2.59 -13.74
CA SER A 178 -0.96 -1.12 -13.77
C SER A 178 -0.65 -0.58 -15.16
N LYS A 179 0.31 -1.19 -15.87
CA LYS A 179 0.66 -0.82 -17.23
C LYS A 179 -0.49 -1.07 -18.20
N SER A 180 -1.16 -2.21 -18.10
CA SER A 180 -2.32 -2.54 -18.95
C SER A 180 -3.51 -1.63 -18.72
N LEU A 181 -3.65 -1.08 -17.50
CA LEU A 181 -4.70 -0.11 -17.15
C LEU A 181 -4.27 1.35 -17.38
N GLY A 182 -3.10 1.59 -17.98
CA GLY A 182 -2.61 2.93 -18.31
C GLY A 182 -2.20 3.77 -17.12
N LEU A 183 -1.93 3.16 -15.94
CA LEU A 183 -1.48 3.90 -14.77
C LEU A 183 -0.02 4.36 -14.94
N PRO A 184 0.30 5.66 -14.76
CA PRO A 184 1.66 6.18 -14.94
C PRO A 184 2.64 5.66 -13.87
N THR A 185 2.11 5.07 -12.79
CA THR A 185 2.90 4.54 -11.67
C THR A 185 3.35 3.09 -11.86
N TRP A 186 3.12 2.48 -13.03
CA TRP A 186 3.45 1.08 -13.29
C TRP A 186 4.93 0.75 -13.11
N ASP A 187 5.83 1.69 -13.44
CA ASP A 187 7.29 1.56 -13.30
C ASP A 187 7.88 2.43 -12.18
N LYS A 188 7.01 3.15 -11.44
CA LYS A 188 7.45 4.03 -10.34
C LYS A 188 8.30 3.24 -9.34
N PRO A 189 9.53 3.71 -9.02
CA PRO A 189 10.35 3.07 -8.01
C PRO A 189 9.70 3.15 -6.63
N ALA A 190 10.05 2.21 -5.74
CA ALA A 190 9.65 2.30 -4.36
C ALA A 190 10.30 3.53 -3.71
N LEU A 191 9.48 4.43 -3.18
CA LEU A 191 9.94 5.60 -2.45
C LEU A 191 9.66 5.41 -0.96
N ALA A 192 10.71 5.56 -0.18
CA ALA A 192 10.59 5.61 1.26
C ALA A 192 10.27 7.04 1.71
N CYS A 193 9.61 7.21 2.87
CA CYS A 193 9.34 8.53 3.44
C CYS A 193 10.63 9.27 3.79
N LEU A 194 10.61 10.60 3.87
CA LEU A 194 11.77 11.43 4.22
C LEU A 194 12.43 10.99 5.54
N SER A 195 11.64 10.58 6.51
CA SER A 195 12.13 10.08 7.80
C SER A 195 13.09 8.90 7.70
N SER A 196 13.03 8.12 6.61
CA SER A 196 13.93 6.97 6.40
C SER A 196 15.39 7.36 6.07
N ARG A 197 15.65 8.64 5.77
CA ARG A 197 17.00 9.15 5.50
C ARG A 197 17.78 9.41 6.78
N PHE A 198 17.10 9.47 7.92
CA PHE A 198 17.75 9.69 9.21
C PHE A 198 18.13 8.37 9.87
N PRO A 199 19.35 8.26 10.43
CA PRO A 199 19.73 7.10 11.25
C PRO A 199 18.75 6.90 12.40
N TYR A 200 18.44 5.66 12.73
CA TYR A 200 17.60 5.37 13.89
C TYR A 200 18.15 6.00 15.17
N GLY A 201 17.26 6.52 16.01
CA GLY A 201 17.59 7.26 17.22
C GLY A 201 17.91 8.74 16.99
N THR A 202 18.07 9.20 15.75
CA THR A 202 18.11 10.62 15.44
C THR A 202 16.70 11.18 15.47
N ARG A 203 16.43 12.12 16.37
CA ARG A 203 15.11 12.75 16.49
C ARG A 203 14.70 13.42 15.17
N ILE A 204 13.49 13.15 14.74
CA ILE A 204 12.90 13.74 13.54
C ILE A 204 12.14 14.99 13.95
N THR A 205 12.36 16.08 13.20
CA THR A 205 11.64 17.36 13.37
C THR A 205 11.13 17.85 12.03
N ALA A 206 10.09 18.67 12.03
CA ALA A 206 9.55 19.27 10.81
C ALA A 206 10.62 20.06 10.03
N GLU A 207 11.48 20.82 10.74
CA GLU A 207 12.58 21.58 10.13
C GLU A 207 13.57 20.67 9.37
N LEU A 208 13.96 19.54 9.97
CA LEU A 208 14.87 18.58 9.33
C LEU A 208 14.24 17.94 8.09
N LEU A 209 12.95 17.60 8.16
CA LEU A 209 12.21 17.04 7.02
C LEU A 209 12.08 18.06 5.87
N GLU A 210 11.76 19.32 6.18
CA GLU A 210 11.65 20.37 5.17
C GLU A 210 12.98 20.66 4.48
N ARG A 211 14.07 20.72 5.25
CA ARG A 211 15.43 20.89 4.67
C ARG A 211 15.82 19.72 3.78
N LEU A 212 15.44 18.49 4.18
CA LEU A 212 15.75 17.29 3.40
C LEU A 212 14.92 17.26 2.10
N ASP A 213 13.62 17.58 2.16
CA ASP A 213 12.74 17.65 0.98
C ASP A 213 13.29 18.65 -0.04
N ALA A 214 13.66 19.86 0.42
CA ALA A 214 14.26 20.87 -0.43
C ALA A 214 15.62 20.43 -1.03
N ALA A 215 16.44 19.72 -0.26
CA ALA A 215 17.73 19.21 -0.74
C ALA A 215 17.55 18.10 -1.81
N GLU A 216 16.61 17.16 -1.60
CA GLU A 216 16.30 16.12 -2.60
C GLU A 216 15.73 16.72 -3.89
N ASP A 217 14.88 17.75 -3.79
CA ASP A 217 14.35 18.46 -4.96
C ASP A 217 15.47 19.19 -5.72
N TYR A 218 16.36 19.90 -5.02
CA TYR A 218 17.51 20.56 -5.65
C TYR A 218 18.44 19.57 -6.36
N LEU A 219 18.81 18.46 -5.72
CA LEU A 219 19.64 17.42 -6.33
C LEU A 219 19.00 16.88 -7.61
N ARG A 220 17.71 16.65 -7.60
CA ARG A 220 16.97 16.03 -8.70
C ARG A 220 16.71 16.98 -9.86
N PHE A 221 16.25 18.20 -9.59
CA PHE A 221 15.76 19.11 -10.63
C PHE A 221 16.80 20.11 -11.08
N ASP A 222 17.68 20.58 -10.19
CA ASP A 222 18.69 21.56 -10.53
C ASP A 222 20.01 20.91 -10.96
N LEU A 223 20.36 19.77 -10.36
CA LEU A 223 21.60 19.06 -10.65
C LEU A 223 21.43 17.78 -11.49
N GLY A 224 20.20 17.28 -11.67
CA GLY A 224 19.90 16.16 -12.57
C GLY A 224 20.31 14.78 -12.07
N PHE A 225 20.42 14.57 -10.73
CA PHE A 225 20.70 13.27 -10.11
C PHE A 225 19.49 12.34 -10.06
#